data_cad5c15a5d2fb27e1df51d03fb6d5bac
#
_entry.id   cad5c15a5d2fb27e1df51d03fb6d5bac
#
_cell.length_a   1.000
_cell.length_b   1.000
_cell.length_c   1.000
_cell.angle_alpha   90.00
_cell.angle_beta   90.00
_cell.angle_gamma   90.00
#
_symmetry.space_group_name_H-M   'P 1'
#
loop_
_entity.id
_entity.type
_entity.pdbx_description
1 polymer ?
#
loop_
_entity_poly.entity_id
_entity_poly.type
_entity_poly.pdbx_seq_one_letter_code
_entity_poly.pdbx_strand_id
1 'polypeptide(L)'
;GAAAQQVNFEQFVETINVGAFVQEQIGYNDFLFVTLGARFDAHSAFGSNFNGQFYPKVSVSYIPSDSGNWSGLGPISSLQLRTAYGMAGLQPGAFDAFTSYLALASANGAGIAPNNLGDPDLKPEVSKEFEIGFNAGLFNNKFNLEFTYWDRITTDALYARQFPLSGGFRNQQLTNVG
;
A
#
# COMPACT_ATOMS: atom_id res chain seq x y z
N GLY A 1 -14.34 -23.96 -48.71
CA GLY A 1 -14.32 -23.95 -47.28
C GLY A 1 -13.28 -22.97 -46.78
N ALA A 2 -13.69 -21.93 -46.04
CA ALA A 2 -12.77 -21.02 -45.37
C ALA A 2 -12.11 -21.79 -44.23
N ALA A 3 -10.78 -21.98 -44.28
CA ALA A 3 -10.04 -22.50 -43.15
C ALA A 3 -10.06 -21.45 -42.02
N ALA A 4 -10.68 -21.80 -40.87
CA ALA A 4 -10.59 -20.99 -39.70
C ALA A 4 -9.13 -21.03 -39.21
N GLN A 5 -8.45 -19.89 -39.25
CA GLN A 5 -7.12 -19.77 -38.71
C GLN A 5 -7.25 -19.66 -37.18
N GLN A 6 -6.86 -20.72 -36.48
CA GLN A 6 -6.83 -20.74 -35.03
C GLN A 6 -5.44 -20.27 -34.60
N VAL A 7 -5.40 -19.11 -33.93
CA VAL A 7 -4.17 -18.57 -33.35
C VAL A 7 -4.17 -18.92 -31.87
N ASN A 8 -3.24 -19.75 -31.43
CA ASN A 8 -2.99 -20.02 -30.04
C ASN A 8 -1.96 -18.98 -29.53
N PHE A 9 -2.26 -18.36 -28.42
CA PHE A 9 -1.41 -17.37 -27.79
C PHE A 9 -1.12 -17.81 -26.37
N GLU A 10 0.14 -17.78 -25.98
CA GLU A 10 0.59 -18.00 -24.60
C GLU A 10 1.37 -16.77 -24.15
N GLN A 11 1.07 -16.27 -22.97
CA GLN A 11 1.77 -15.15 -22.38
C GLN A 11 2.29 -15.56 -20.98
N PHE A 12 3.59 -15.38 -20.77
CA PHE A 12 4.23 -15.55 -19.48
C PHE A 12 4.61 -14.18 -18.91
N VAL A 13 4.22 -13.92 -17.67
CA VAL A 13 4.55 -12.70 -16.94
C VAL A 13 5.23 -13.08 -15.64
N GLU A 14 6.45 -12.62 -15.47
CA GLU A 14 7.21 -12.79 -14.22
C GLU A 14 7.35 -11.46 -13.50
N THR A 15 7.05 -11.46 -12.21
CA THR A 15 7.29 -10.33 -11.31
C THR A 15 8.10 -10.80 -10.11
N ILE A 16 9.08 -9.99 -9.71
CA ILE A 16 9.93 -10.26 -8.56
C ILE A 16 9.63 -9.21 -7.49
N ASN A 17 9.31 -9.68 -6.30
CA ASN A 17 9.11 -8.85 -5.12
C ASN A 17 10.05 -9.31 -4.01
N VAL A 18 10.85 -8.41 -3.50
CA VAL A 18 11.78 -8.67 -2.40
C VAL A 18 11.49 -7.69 -1.28
N GLY A 19 11.30 -8.20 -0.07
CA GLY A 19 11.04 -7.38 1.10
C GLY A 19 11.78 -7.90 2.33
N ALA A 20 12.22 -6.98 3.16
CA ALA A 20 12.76 -7.25 4.48
C ALA A 20 12.00 -6.45 5.53
N PHE A 21 11.72 -7.04 6.68
CA PHE A 21 11.08 -6.34 7.77
C PHE A 21 11.74 -6.66 9.11
N VAL A 22 11.64 -5.70 10.02
CA VAL A 22 12.01 -5.85 11.42
C VAL A 22 10.90 -5.29 12.29
N GLN A 23 10.63 -5.95 13.40
CA GLN A 23 9.64 -5.48 14.37
C GLN A 23 10.11 -5.88 15.77
N GLU A 24 9.96 -4.93 16.70
CA GLU A 24 10.19 -5.14 18.13
C GLU A 24 8.96 -4.67 18.91
N GLN A 25 8.56 -5.44 19.91
CA GLN A 25 7.49 -5.08 20.84
C GLN A 25 8.04 -5.11 22.26
N ILE A 26 7.96 -3.97 22.92
CA ILE A 26 8.46 -3.77 24.29
C ILE A 26 7.22 -3.63 25.18
N GLY A 27 7.12 -4.52 26.18
CA GLY A 27 6.09 -4.45 27.23
C GLY A 27 6.73 -4.03 28.55
N TYR A 28 6.04 -3.13 29.28
CA TYR A 28 6.44 -2.71 30.60
C TYR A 28 5.29 -2.93 31.59
N ASN A 29 5.51 -3.79 32.59
CA ASN A 29 4.58 -4.12 33.68
C ASN A 29 3.13 -4.38 33.22
N ASP A 30 2.94 -4.99 32.07
CA ASP A 30 1.66 -5.38 31.47
C ASP A 30 0.65 -4.24 31.20
N PHE A 31 1.05 -2.97 31.48
CA PHE A 31 0.20 -1.82 31.23
C PHE A 31 0.67 -0.89 30.10
N LEU A 32 1.93 -0.99 29.68
CA LEU A 32 2.46 -0.18 28.57
C LEU A 32 3.12 -1.08 27.54
N PHE A 33 2.67 -0.97 26.30
CA PHE A 33 3.23 -1.70 25.17
C PHE A 33 3.62 -0.71 24.07
N VAL A 34 4.84 -0.83 23.60
CA VAL A 34 5.35 -0.04 22.46
C VAL A 34 5.80 -1.01 21.37
N THR A 35 5.26 -0.84 20.17
CA THR A 35 5.69 -1.60 18.99
C THR A 35 6.39 -0.66 18.02
N LEU A 36 7.58 -1.03 17.60
CA LEU A 36 8.34 -0.38 16.55
C LEU A 36 8.53 -1.36 15.40
N GLY A 37 8.38 -0.91 14.18
CA GLY A 37 8.59 -1.77 13.02
C GLY A 37 8.98 -0.97 11.80
N ALA A 38 9.64 -1.64 10.90
CA ALA A 38 10.01 -1.11 9.60
C ALA A 38 10.03 -2.23 8.56
N ARG A 39 9.62 -1.89 7.34
CA ARG A 39 9.70 -2.76 6.18
C ARG A 39 10.32 -2.00 5.02
N PHE A 40 11.15 -2.69 4.27
CA PHE A 40 11.67 -2.21 3.00
C PHE A 40 11.27 -3.18 1.90
N ASP A 41 10.68 -2.67 0.82
CA ASP A 41 10.24 -3.45 -0.32
C ASP A 41 10.87 -2.93 -1.61
N ALA A 42 11.34 -3.85 -2.43
CA ALA A 42 11.77 -3.63 -3.80
C ALA A 42 10.95 -4.52 -4.74
N HIS A 43 10.51 -3.98 -5.87
CA HIS A 43 9.63 -4.68 -6.81
C HIS A 43 10.08 -4.42 -8.25
N SER A 44 10.06 -5.47 -9.08
CA SER A 44 10.46 -5.38 -10.51
C SER A 44 9.54 -4.49 -11.36
N ALA A 45 8.35 -4.15 -10.86
CA ALA A 45 7.40 -3.24 -11.52
C ALA A 45 7.65 -1.75 -11.21
N PHE A 46 8.59 -1.42 -10.33
CA PHE A 46 8.97 -0.02 -10.09
C PHE A 46 9.71 0.54 -11.30
N GLY A 47 9.60 1.85 -11.51
CA GLY A 47 10.37 2.54 -12.54
C GLY A 47 11.88 2.35 -12.36
N SER A 48 12.64 2.40 -13.45
CA SER A 48 14.09 2.17 -13.44
C SER A 48 14.87 3.13 -12.54
N ASN A 49 14.29 4.30 -12.24
CA ASN A 49 14.88 5.32 -11.38
C ASN A 49 14.47 5.16 -9.90
N PHE A 50 13.72 4.12 -9.55
CA PHE A 50 13.22 3.87 -8.19
C PHE A 50 13.66 2.49 -7.67
N ASN A 51 14.42 2.45 -6.58
CA ASN A 51 15.06 1.23 -6.09
C ASN A 51 14.30 0.50 -4.98
N GLY A 52 13.34 1.15 -4.34
CA GLY A 52 12.54 0.53 -3.29
C GLY A 52 11.91 1.52 -2.32
N GLN A 53 11.00 1.06 -1.49
CA GLN A 53 10.20 1.86 -0.59
C GLN A 53 10.33 1.39 0.86
N PHE A 54 10.44 2.34 1.77
CA PHE A 54 10.54 2.13 3.20
C PHE A 54 9.20 2.45 3.89
N TYR A 55 8.72 1.54 4.73
CA TYR A 55 7.45 1.63 5.45
C TYR A 55 7.69 1.50 6.96
N PRO A 56 7.83 2.61 7.69
CA PRO A 56 7.89 2.60 9.14
C PRO A 56 6.52 2.41 9.76
N LYS A 57 6.50 1.82 10.97
CA LYS A 57 5.32 1.79 11.83
C LYS A 57 5.72 1.94 13.30
N VAL A 58 4.86 2.59 14.06
CA VAL A 58 4.97 2.69 15.51
C VAL A 58 3.58 2.64 16.12
N SER A 59 3.44 1.93 17.24
CA SER A 59 2.21 1.97 18.01
C SER A 59 2.50 1.93 19.50
N VAL A 60 1.60 2.55 20.26
CA VAL A 60 1.63 2.57 21.72
C VAL A 60 0.25 2.19 22.25
N SER A 61 0.23 1.27 23.17
CA SER A 61 -0.94 0.89 23.95
C SER A 61 -0.62 1.12 25.43
N TYR A 62 -1.44 1.95 26.10
CA TYR A 62 -1.31 2.24 27.50
C TYR A 62 -2.60 1.89 28.23
N ILE A 63 -2.50 1.02 29.25
CA ILE A 63 -3.62 0.47 30.00
C ILE A 63 -3.49 0.96 31.47
N PRO A 64 -3.88 2.21 31.76
CA PRO A 64 -3.76 2.76 33.11
C PRO A 64 -4.51 1.94 34.16
N SER A 65 -5.60 1.24 33.77
CA SER A 65 -6.33 0.36 34.68
C SER A 65 -5.49 -0.81 35.23
N ASP A 66 -4.43 -1.20 34.53
CA ASP A 66 -3.56 -2.30 34.94
C ASP A 66 -2.26 -1.83 35.61
N SER A 67 -2.09 -0.52 35.79
CA SER A 67 -0.87 0.08 36.38
C SER A 67 -0.72 -0.12 37.90
N GLY A 68 -1.65 -0.79 38.55
CA GLY A 68 -1.63 -1.05 40.00
C GLY A 68 -2.08 0.14 40.87
N ASN A 69 -2.13 1.33 40.34
CA ASN A 69 -2.56 2.56 41.04
C ASN A 69 -3.94 3.07 40.60
N TRP A 70 -4.68 2.23 39.86
CA TRP A 70 -5.99 2.58 39.32
C TRP A 70 -7.07 2.50 40.39
N SER A 71 -7.56 3.64 40.84
CA SER A 71 -8.71 3.74 41.75
C SER A 71 -10.05 3.94 41.02
N GLY A 72 -10.01 3.88 39.66
CA GLY A 72 -11.15 4.22 38.80
C GLY A 72 -11.31 5.72 38.57
N LEU A 73 -11.98 6.05 37.48
CA LEU A 73 -12.41 7.43 37.19
C LEU A 73 -13.95 7.46 37.21
N GLY A 74 -14.54 7.49 38.40
CA GLY A 74 -15.99 7.43 38.53
C GLY A 74 -16.56 6.12 37.99
N PRO A 75 -17.40 6.14 36.93
CA PRO A 75 -18.00 4.94 36.38
C PRO A 75 -17.03 4.09 35.51
N ILE A 76 -15.81 4.59 35.23
CA ILE A 76 -14.84 3.91 34.38
C ILE A 76 -14.10 2.85 35.19
N SER A 77 -14.33 1.59 34.86
CA SER A 77 -13.74 0.42 35.54
C SER A 77 -12.43 -0.02 34.89
N SER A 78 -12.31 0.12 33.59
CA SER A 78 -11.09 -0.16 32.83
C SER A 78 -10.90 0.87 31.73
N LEU A 79 -9.64 1.15 31.38
CA LEU A 79 -9.28 2.09 30.33
C LEU A 79 -8.04 1.62 29.61
N GLN A 80 -8.08 1.63 28.27
CA GLN A 80 -6.95 1.46 27.39
C GLN A 80 -6.89 2.64 26.43
N LEU A 81 -5.74 3.27 26.36
CA LEU A 81 -5.43 4.31 25.37
C LEU A 81 -4.53 3.71 24.29
N ARG A 82 -4.79 4.00 23.03
CA ARG A 82 -3.99 3.48 21.92
C ARG A 82 -3.71 4.58 20.91
N THR A 83 -2.52 4.52 20.34
CA THR A 83 -2.15 5.36 19.20
C THR A 83 -1.24 4.57 18.28
N ALA A 84 -1.36 4.82 16.99
CA ALA A 84 -0.53 4.17 15.97
C ALA A 84 -0.24 5.14 14.83
N TYR A 85 0.93 4.96 14.24
CA TYR A 85 1.31 5.57 12.97
C TYR A 85 1.93 4.49 12.09
N GLY A 86 1.55 4.46 10.83
CA GLY A 86 2.10 3.50 9.89
C GLY A 86 2.02 3.98 8.45
N MET A 87 2.83 3.34 7.62
CA MET A 87 2.82 3.55 6.17
C MET A 87 2.56 2.23 5.47
N ALA A 88 1.81 2.28 4.37
CA ALA A 88 1.54 1.15 3.49
C ALA A 88 1.62 1.61 2.03
N GLY A 89 2.01 0.70 1.13
CA GLY A 89 2.14 0.99 -0.29
C GLY A 89 1.28 0.09 -1.16
N LEU A 90 0.81 0.66 -2.28
CA LEU A 90 0.21 -0.06 -3.39
C LEU A 90 1.18 -0.02 -4.58
N GLN A 91 1.50 -1.20 -5.10
CA GLN A 91 2.48 -1.35 -6.19
C GLN A 91 1.80 -1.19 -7.55
N PRO A 92 2.50 -0.62 -8.57
CA PRO A 92 2.03 -0.61 -9.95
C PRO A 92 2.03 -2.03 -10.55
N GLY A 93 1.37 -2.18 -11.70
CA GLY A 93 1.38 -3.44 -12.46
C GLY A 93 2.74 -3.73 -13.10
N ALA A 94 2.97 -4.99 -13.48
CA ALA A 94 4.27 -5.52 -13.89
C ALA A 94 4.98 -4.75 -15.03
N PHE A 95 4.22 -4.11 -15.91
CA PHE A 95 4.75 -3.44 -17.10
C PHE A 95 4.40 -1.95 -17.18
N ASP A 96 3.79 -1.39 -16.13
CA ASP A 96 3.31 0.00 -16.17
C ASP A 96 4.44 1.01 -16.28
N ALA A 97 5.61 0.70 -15.73
CA ALA A 97 6.80 1.54 -15.81
C ALA A 97 7.54 1.46 -17.17
N PHE A 98 7.24 0.44 -18.00
CA PHE A 98 8.03 0.15 -19.19
C PHE A 98 7.31 0.52 -20.49
N THR A 99 8.04 1.12 -21.43
CA THR A 99 7.54 1.31 -22.80
C THR A 99 7.39 -0.05 -23.47
N SER A 100 6.21 -0.32 -24.03
CA SER A 100 5.93 -1.58 -24.71
C SER A 100 5.23 -1.37 -26.05
N TYR A 101 5.37 -2.38 -26.93
CA TYR A 101 4.79 -2.41 -28.26
C TYR A 101 4.06 -3.74 -28.47
N LEU A 102 3.00 -3.71 -29.26
CA LEU A 102 2.27 -4.90 -29.69
C LEU A 102 2.69 -5.30 -31.09
N ALA A 103 2.92 -6.59 -31.29
CA ALA A 103 3.08 -7.15 -32.63
C ALA A 103 1.72 -7.16 -33.36
N LEU A 104 1.69 -6.62 -34.56
CA LEU A 104 0.50 -6.60 -35.44
C LEU A 104 0.77 -7.38 -36.69
N ALA A 105 -0.19 -8.20 -37.12
CA ALA A 105 -0.22 -8.79 -38.43
C ALA A 105 -1.07 -7.92 -39.36
N SER A 106 -0.56 -7.56 -40.50
CA SER A 106 -1.29 -6.83 -41.53
C SER A 106 -1.21 -7.54 -42.87
N ALA A 107 -2.06 -7.14 -43.81
CA ALA A 107 -2.04 -7.67 -45.20
C ALA A 107 -0.70 -7.42 -45.90
N ASN A 108 0.10 -6.45 -45.45
CA ASN A 108 1.37 -6.05 -46.02
C ASN A 108 2.59 -6.58 -45.21
N GLY A 109 2.38 -7.48 -44.24
CA GLY A 109 3.41 -8.07 -43.40
C GLY A 109 3.25 -7.78 -41.91
N ALA A 110 4.22 -8.24 -41.13
CA ALA A 110 4.26 -7.98 -39.69
C ALA A 110 4.63 -6.53 -39.39
N GLY A 111 3.98 -5.95 -38.40
CA GLY A 111 4.23 -4.61 -37.89
C GLY A 111 4.22 -4.55 -36.36
N ILE A 112 4.56 -3.40 -35.82
CA ILE A 112 4.47 -3.10 -34.40
C ILE A 112 3.61 -1.85 -34.18
N ALA A 113 2.85 -1.82 -33.09
CA ALA A 113 2.12 -0.64 -32.65
C ALA A 113 2.51 -0.28 -31.23
N PRO A 114 2.57 1.01 -30.89
CA PRO A 114 2.73 1.47 -29.52
C PRO A 114 1.61 0.93 -28.61
N ASN A 115 1.97 0.41 -27.44
CA ASN A 115 1.03 -0.11 -26.44
C ASN A 115 1.06 0.74 -25.18
N ASN A 116 2.10 0.61 -24.37
CA ASN A 116 2.30 1.36 -23.15
C ASN A 116 3.46 2.34 -23.32
N LEU A 117 3.28 3.61 -22.97
CA LEU A 117 4.35 4.60 -22.98
C LEU A 117 5.37 4.32 -21.89
N GLY A 118 4.89 3.87 -20.72
CA GLY A 118 5.70 3.68 -19.53
C GLY A 118 6.07 4.98 -18.83
N ASP A 119 6.48 4.84 -17.58
CA ASP A 119 7.00 5.95 -16.77
C ASP A 119 8.21 5.43 -15.98
N PRO A 120 9.45 5.81 -16.35
CA PRO A 120 10.67 5.35 -15.67
C PRO A 120 10.78 5.85 -14.23
N ASP A 121 10.01 6.86 -13.83
CA ASP A 121 9.96 7.42 -12.49
C ASP A 121 8.78 6.87 -11.66
N LEU A 122 8.06 5.87 -12.19
CA LEU A 122 6.89 5.30 -11.54
C LEU A 122 7.25 4.69 -10.18
N LYS A 123 6.53 5.16 -9.15
CA LYS A 123 6.70 4.78 -7.74
C LYS A 123 5.46 4.05 -7.23
N PRO A 124 5.56 3.31 -6.12
CA PRO A 124 4.37 2.84 -5.42
C PRO A 124 3.59 4.02 -4.85
N GLU A 125 2.26 3.90 -4.85
CA GLU A 125 1.40 4.78 -4.08
C GLU A 125 1.64 4.52 -2.59
N VAL A 126 1.76 5.58 -1.78
CA VAL A 126 2.03 5.47 -0.34
C VAL A 126 0.93 6.13 0.46
N SER A 127 0.27 5.35 1.30
CA SER A 127 -0.67 5.82 2.32
C SER A 127 0.02 5.90 3.68
N LYS A 128 -0.12 7.06 4.34
CA LYS A 128 0.34 7.34 5.69
C LYS A 128 -0.89 7.48 6.56
N GLU A 129 -0.94 6.73 7.65
CA GLU A 129 -2.10 6.74 8.54
C GLU A 129 -1.67 6.99 9.98
N PHE A 130 -2.41 7.86 10.64
CA PHE A 130 -2.32 8.10 12.08
C PHE A 130 -3.65 7.73 12.72
N GLU A 131 -3.56 7.00 13.82
CA GLU A 131 -4.71 6.59 14.61
C GLU A 131 -4.51 6.96 16.09
N ILE A 132 -5.59 7.37 16.74
CA ILE A 132 -5.67 7.52 18.19
C ILE A 132 -7.05 7.05 18.66
N GLY A 133 -7.08 6.34 19.77
CA GLY A 133 -8.34 5.83 20.28
C GLY A 133 -8.25 5.38 21.73
N PHE A 134 -9.40 5.00 22.25
CA PHE A 134 -9.50 4.41 23.58
C PHE A 134 -10.58 3.33 23.63
N ASN A 135 -10.40 2.39 24.57
CA ASN A 135 -11.39 1.42 24.97
C ASN A 135 -11.66 1.65 26.47
N ALA A 136 -12.92 1.80 26.84
CA ALA A 136 -13.32 2.01 28.24
C ALA A 136 -14.43 1.05 28.65
N GLY A 137 -14.21 0.35 29.76
CA GLY A 137 -15.24 -0.42 30.42
C GLY A 137 -15.92 0.42 31.50
N LEU A 138 -17.24 0.48 31.49
CA LEU A 138 -18.02 1.30 32.38
C LEU A 138 -18.87 0.40 33.30
N PHE A 139 -19.13 0.86 34.55
CA PHE A 139 -20.00 0.20 35.52
C PHE A 139 -19.65 -1.28 35.75
N ASN A 140 -18.39 -1.57 36.14
CA ASN A 140 -17.83 -2.90 36.30
C ASN A 140 -17.89 -3.70 34.97
N ASN A 141 -17.51 -3.05 33.88
CA ASN A 141 -17.48 -3.61 32.51
C ASN A 141 -18.84 -4.09 31.97
N LYS A 142 -19.96 -3.56 32.53
CA LYS A 142 -21.30 -3.84 31.98
C LYS A 142 -21.53 -3.17 30.63
N PHE A 143 -20.84 -2.06 30.36
CA PHE A 143 -20.85 -1.38 29.08
C PHE A 143 -19.40 -1.19 28.60
N ASN A 144 -19.17 -1.46 27.33
CA ASN A 144 -17.88 -1.23 26.68
C ASN A 144 -18.04 -0.14 25.64
N LEU A 145 -17.19 0.88 25.73
CA LEU A 145 -17.12 1.98 24.78
C LEU A 145 -15.78 1.92 24.06
N GLU A 146 -15.84 1.95 22.74
CA GLU A 146 -14.67 2.03 21.88
C GLU A 146 -14.78 3.27 20.99
N PHE A 147 -13.70 4.03 20.94
CA PHE A 147 -13.58 5.19 20.06
C PHE A 147 -12.24 5.15 19.34
N THR A 148 -12.25 5.43 18.04
CA THR A 148 -11.04 5.60 17.22
C THR A 148 -11.23 6.79 16.29
N TYR A 149 -10.28 7.70 16.32
CA TYR A 149 -10.08 8.71 15.28
C TYR A 149 -8.89 8.30 14.42
N TRP A 150 -9.02 8.44 13.13
CA TRP A 150 -7.95 8.17 12.17
C TRP A 150 -7.89 9.26 11.11
N ASP A 151 -6.67 9.49 10.62
CA ASP A 151 -6.39 10.38 9.50
C ASP A 151 -5.44 9.68 8.54
N ARG A 152 -5.77 9.71 7.24
CA ARG A 152 -4.98 9.06 6.20
C ARG A 152 -4.70 10.02 5.07
N ILE A 153 -3.43 10.11 4.69
CA ILE A 153 -2.96 10.87 3.54
C ILE A 153 -2.30 9.90 2.56
N THR A 154 -2.73 9.96 1.31
CA THR A 154 -2.12 9.19 0.22
C THR A 154 -1.28 10.11 -0.64
N THR A 155 -0.04 9.73 -0.91
CA THR A 155 0.91 10.44 -1.78
C THR A 155 1.33 9.54 -2.93
N ASP A 156 1.79 10.15 -4.03
CA ASP A 156 2.19 9.42 -5.24
C ASP A 156 1.08 8.49 -5.76
N ALA A 157 -0.19 8.91 -5.65
CA ALA A 157 -1.34 8.09 -6.05
C ALA A 157 -1.20 7.63 -7.50
N LEU A 158 -1.45 6.35 -7.74
CA LEU A 158 -1.38 5.74 -9.07
C LEU A 158 -2.62 6.12 -9.88
N TYR A 159 -2.43 6.91 -10.93
CA TYR A 159 -3.50 7.44 -11.76
C TYR A 159 -3.29 7.10 -13.24
N ALA A 160 -4.33 6.57 -13.87
CA ALA A 160 -4.34 6.26 -15.30
C ALA A 160 -4.67 7.53 -16.09
N ARG A 161 -3.66 8.13 -16.72
CA ARG A 161 -3.74 9.36 -17.50
C ARG A 161 -3.79 9.08 -19.00
N GLN A 162 -4.66 9.79 -19.72
CA GLN A 162 -4.66 9.80 -21.18
C GLN A 162 -3.65 10.83 -21.70
N PHE A 163 -2.69 10.36 -22.48
CA PHE A 163 -1.76 11.24 -23.21
C PHE A 163 -2.31 11.62 -24.58
N PRO A 164 -1.78 12.71 -25.20
CA PRO A 164 -2.17 13.11 -26.55
C PRO A 164 -1.93 11.98 -27.56
N LEU A 165 -2.92 11.69 -28.39
CA LEU A 165 -2.85 10.63 -29.40
C LEU A 165 -1.79 10.88 -30.49
N SER A 166 -1.32 12.11 -30.64
CA SER A 166 -0.22 12.49 -31.54
C SER A 166 1.11 11.78 -31.22
N GLY A 167 1.29 11.29 -29.99
CA GLY A 167 2.43 10.46 -29.57
C GLY A 167 2.36 9.01 -30.03
N GLY A 168 1.24 8.57 -30.63
CA GLY A 168 1.04 7.21 -31.13
C GLY A 168 0.52 6.22 -30.10
N PHE A 169 0.59 6.53 -28.79
CA PHE A 169 0.08 5.68 -27.71
C PHE A 169 -1.41 5.98 -27.47
N ARG A 170 -2.25 4.96 -27.59
CA ARG A 170 -3.71 5.10 -27.51
C ARG A 170 -4.29 4.75 -26.15
N ASN A 171 -3.55 3.97 -25.37
CA ASN A 171 -3.98 3.52 -24.06
C ASN A 171 -3.69 4.57 -22.99
N GLN A 172 -4.43 4.49 -21.90
CA GLN A 172 -4.09 5.25 -20.70
C GLN A 172 -2.77 4.74 -20.12
N GLN A 173 -1.98 5.65 -19.58
CA GLN A 173 -0.69 5.35 -18.98
C GLN A 173 -0.75 5.63 -17.50
N LEU A 174 -0.20 4.73 -16.69
CA LEU A 174 -0.11 4.92 -15.25
C LEU A 174 1.00 5.92 -14.93
N THR A 175 0.71 6.85 -14.03
CA THR A 175 1.67 7.84 -13.52
C THR A 175 1.32 8.17 -12.07
N ASN A 176 2.28 8.70 -11.32
CA ASN A 176 2.02 9.17 -9.97
C ASN A 176 1.46 10.60 -9.99
N VAL A 177 0.51 10.89 -9.09
CA VAL A 177 -0.09 12.21 -8.86
C VAL A 177 -0.20 12.49 -7.36
N GLY A 178 -0.04 13.76 -6.93
CA GLY A 178 -0.15 14.20 -5.54
C GLY A 178 1.12 14.80 -4.98
#